data_e498ce46960ef1fc2d04a0e609452bd6
#
_entry.id   e498ce46960ef1fc2d04a0e609452bd6
#
_cell.length_a   1.000
_cell.length_b   1.000
_cell.length_c   1.000
_cell.angle_alpha   90.00
_cell.angle_beta   90.00
_cell.angle_gamma   90.00
#
_symmetry.space_group_name_H-M   'P 1'
#
loop_
_entity.id
_entity.type
_entity.pdbx_description
1 polymer ?
#
loop_
_entity_poly.entity_id
_entity_poly.type
_entity_poly.pdbx_seq_one_letter_code
_entity_poly.pdbx_strand_id
1 'polypeptide(L)'
;MRKRIKLVAGIIAIVAIVLFYINRSVSITSIELSSPGNVAMNEAIKIVLDKEEKVYVRYWKDSSSEKLRTPLTEKAKEHDIRLLLLEPNTVYHFQVIVDKLFDISSKEMTFRTREQSPWLIHQWVREDQPHDAAALDNGMVMLCNARLPGYIAMVDGKGAVRWYWQIDDIGVRAATLTPRGTILAMLRPPMRDVIDDTPKEEADSLRQMEKPIRRGALGFAGGTAVAEIDLTGKVLWRINMDTVDGGKHKIIHHDVRMADNGNIVVLTRNQKAFDMSKIGGSGIDTLGGDGILVMDNKGNKIWEWDVWNEWDTEQDPFLKAFAYDRFHMNSLNFDKDSNYLVSVAIEDQIWKVNKETGKIMWKLGKNGNFAMDSAYHFSFQHSVHINPYGDLMVFDNSLWKKLSGAVSFQLDTVKWTATPKIHAMLPPSKYTSRMGSAYVLPNENLLQCSSKTGAVMVTDQKGKILWQLNCYFVPYRAEYIPGTVWSRYLLKE
;
A
#
# COMPACT_ATOMS: atom_id res chain seq x y z
N MET A 1 -4.06 65.26 -31.48
CA MET A 1 -4.20 64.39 -30.30
C MET A 1 -5.54 63.64 -30.24
N ARG A 2 -6.71 64.31 -30.27
CA ARG A 2 -8.07 63.70 -30.19
C ARG A 2 -8.34 62.61 -31.25
N LYS A 3 -7.90 62.76 -32.53
CA LYS A 3 -8.09 61.73 -33.59
C LYS A 3 -7.28 60.45 -33.34
N ARG A 4 -6.04 60.55 -32.83
CA ARG A 4 -5.25 59.38 -32.48
C ARG A 4 -5.82 58.63 -31.28
N ILE A 5 -6.37 59.33 -30.29
CA ILE A 5 -7.02 58.70 -29.12
C ILE A 5 -8.27 57.91 -29.55
N LYS A 6 -9.10 58.48 -30.46
CA LYS A 6 -10.27 57.78 -31.00
C LYS A 6 -9.92 56.54 -31.84
N LEU A 7 -8.83 56.60 -32.61
CA LEU A 7 -8.31 55.43 -33.36
C LEU A 7 -7.83 54.33 -32.43
N VAL A 8 -7.06 54.65 -31.41
CA VAL A 8 -6.58 53.69 -30.41
C VAL A 8 -7.72 53.08 -29.62
N ALA A 9 -8.73 53.87 -29.22
CA ALA A 9 -9.90 53.35 -28.52
C ALA A 9 -10.74 52.42 -29.44
N GLY A 10 -10.84 52.73 -30.73
CA GLY A 10 -11.52 51.85 -31.69
C GLY A 10 -10.80 50.52 -31.91
N ILE A 11 -9.48 50.53 -32.00
CA ILE A 11 -8.66 49.29 -32.10
C ILE A 11 -8.83 48.47 -30.85
N ILE A 12 -8.76 49.06 -29.65
CA ILE A 12 -8.96 48.35 -28.40
C ILE A 12 -10.35 47.71 -28.33
N ALA A 13 -11.40 48.43 -28.76
CA ALA A 13 -12.76 47.89 -28.78
C ALA A 13 -12.91 46.72 -29.76
N ILE A 14 -12.29 46.82 -30.96
CA ILE A 14 -12.30 45.73 -31.94
C ILE A 14 -11.53 44.50 -31.40
N VAL A 15 -10.36 44.70 -30.82
CA VAL A 15 -9.59 43.63 -30.19
C VAL A 15 -10.39 42.99 -29.05
N ALA A 16 -11.01 43.76 -28.19
CA ALA A 16 -11.87 43.25 -27.12
C ALA A 16 -13.08 42.45 -27.66
N ILE A 17 -13.70 42.88 -28.72
CA ILE A 17 -14.80 42.17 -29.38
C ILE A 17 -14.30 40.87 -29.99
N VAL A 18 -13.18 40.88 -30.70
CA VAL A 18 -12.59 39.67 -31.29
C VAL A 18 -12.17 38.67 -30.21
N LEU A 19 -11.53 39.11 -29.15
CA LEU A 19 -11.19 38.29 -28.01
C LEU A 19 -12.42 37.72 -27.33
N PHE A 20 -13.48 38.49 -27.17
CA PHE A 20 -14.75 38.03 -26.61
C PHE A 20 -15.43 36.97 -27.50
N TYR A 21 -15.43 37.13 -28.83
CA TYR A 21 -15.95 36.12 -29.75
C TYR A 21 -15.10 34.84 -29.77
N ILE A 22 -13.78 34.97 -29.79
CA ILE A 22 -12.89 33.84 -29.72
C ILE A 22 -13.06 33.07 -28.38
N ASN A 23 -13.22 33.80 -27.30
CA ASN A 23 -13.43 33.20 -25.96
C ASN A 23 -14.81 32.50 -25.86
N ARG A 24 -15.85 33.05 -26.46
CA ARG A 24 -17.21 32.45 -26.49
C ARG A 24 -17.42 31.37 -27.55
N SER A 25 -16.38 30.98 -28.28
CA SER A 25 -16.53 30.01 -29.38
C SER A 25 -16.71 28.56 -28.92
N VAL A 26 -16.75 28.30 -27.60
CA VAL A 26 -16.95 26.99 -27.00
C VAL A 26 -18.15 26.99 -26.09
N SER A 27 -18.95 25.92 -26.16
CA SER A 27 -20.07 25.68 -25.25
C SER A 27 -20.01 24.31 -24.60
N ILE A 28 -20.48 24.23 -23.36
CA ILE A 28 -20.68 22.99 -22.64
C ILE A 28 -22.00 22.39 -23.11
N THR A 29 -21.97 21.25 -23.79
CA THR A 29 -23.13 20.60 -24.39
C THR A 29 -23.87 19.72 -23.40
N SER A 30 -23.14 18.96 -22.56
CA SER A 30 -23.74 18.19 -21.49
C SER A 30 -22.79 18.04 -20.28
N ILE A 31 -23.39 17.88 -19.13
CA ILE A 31 -22.72 17.52 -17.85
C ILE A 31 -23.55 16.41 -17.23
N GLU A 32 -22.96 15.25 -17.07
CA GLU A 32 -23.57 14.08 -16.45
C GLU A 32 -22.78 13.68 -15.21
N LEU A 33 -23.49 13.46 -14.11
CA LEU A 33 -22.91 12.98 -12.85
C LEU A 33 -23.20 11.49 -12.69
N SER A 34 -22.22 10.71 -12.25
CA SER A 34 -22.39 9.30 -11.92
C SER A 34 -21.50 8.91 -10.75
N SER A 35 -22.00 7.94 -9.96
CA SER A 35 -21.27 7.39 -8.83
C SER A 35 -20.62 6.06 -9.23
N PRO A 36 -19.28 5.96 -9.31
CA PRO A 36 -18.61 4.72 -9.65
C PRO A 36 -18.87 3.64 -8.58
N GLY A 37 -19.19 2.42 -9.02
CA GLY A 37 -19.70 1.37 -8.14
C GLY A 37 -18.72 0.86 -7.07
N ASN A 38 -17.43 0.81 -7.36
CA ASN A 38 -16.41 0.14 -6.55
C ASN A 38 -15.53 1.07 -5.71
N VAL A 39 -15.70 2.39 -5.83
CA VAL A 39 -15.02 3.38 -4.98
C VAL A 39 -16.07 4.33 -4.44
N ALA A 40 -16.36 4.21 -3.16
CA ALA A 40 -17.24 5.16 -2.52
C ALA A 40 -16.51 6.48 -2.23
N MET A 41 -17.30 7.52 -2.01
CA MET A 41 -16.81 8.88 -1.72
C MET A 41 -15.99 9.49 -2.86
N ASN A 42 -16.28 9.05 -4.08
CA ASN A 42 -15.92 9.76 -5.28
C ASN A 42 -17.13 9.86 -6.23
N GLU A 43 -17.10 10.85 -7.08
CA GLU A 43 -18.10 11.07 -8.12
C GLU A 43 -17.42 11.28 -9.46
N ALA A 44 -18.04 10.80 -10.53
CA ALA A 44 -17.59 11.01 -11.89
C ALA A 44 -18.44 12.06 -12.57
N ILE A 45 -17.79 13.02 -13.22
CA ILE A 45 -18.44 14.06 -14.01
C ILE A 45 -18.02 13.90 -15.46
N LYS A 46 -18.93 13.44 -16.31
CA LYS A 46 -18.74 13.44 -17.76
C LYS A 46 -19.13 14.79 -18.31
N ILE A 47 -18.27 15.40 -19.10
CA ILE A 47 -18.45 16.72 -19.69
C ILE A 47 -18.25 16.57 -21.18
N VAL A 48 -19.20 17.10 -21.95
CA VAL A 48 -19.11 17.18 -23.41
C VAL A 48 -19.10 18.66 -23.84
N LEU A 49 -18.14 18.99 -24.69
CA LEU A 49 -17.99 20.31 -25.31
C LEU A 49 -18.28 20.21 -26.80
N ASP A 50 -18.72 21.28 -27.41
CA ASP A 50 -18.87 21.40 -28.88
C ASP A 50 -17.52 21.45 -29.61
N LYS A 51 -16.45 21.89 -28.92
CA LYS A 51 -15.05 21.94 -29.41
C LYS A 51 -14.09 21.44 -28.37
N GLU A 52 -12.89 21.03 -28.83
CA GLU A 52 -11.82 20.58 -27.93
C GLU A 52 -11.26 21.72 -27.11
N GLU A 53 -11.38 21.63 -25.80
CA GLU A 53 -10.76 22.56 -24.84
C GLU A 53 -10.37 21.83 -23.54
N LYS A 54 -9.61 22.52 -22.71
CA LYS A 54 -9.24 22.08 -21.36
C LYS A 54 -10.32 22.49 -20.38
N VAL A 55 -10.59 21.63 -19.41
CA VAL A 55 -11.57 21.92 -18.36
C VAL A 55 -11.02 21.53 -16.99
N TYR A 56 -11.59 22.12 -15.96
CA TYR A 56 -11.46 21.64 -14.58
C TYR A 56 -12.82 21.79 -13.89
N VAL A 57 -12.99 21.09 -12.77
CA VAL A 57 -14.18 21.19 -11.92
C VAL A 57 -13.79 21.85 -10.61
N ARG A 58 -14.48 22.92 -10.29
CA ARG A 58 -14.45 23.57 -8.98
C ARG A 58 -15.58 22.99 -8.15
N TYR A 59 -15.31 22.63 -6.88
CA TYR A 59 -16.33 22.06 -6.01
C TYR A 59 -16.08 22.40 -4.54
N TRP A 60 -17.14 22.42 -3.75
CA TRP A 60 -17.09 22.76 -2.32
C TRP A 60 -18.27 22.14 -1.58
N LYS A 61 -18.13 21.96 -0.27
CA LYS A 61 -19.21 21.52 0.60
C LYS A 61 -20.17 22.69 0.87
N ASP A 62 -21.46 22.40 0.96
CA ASP A 62 -22.48 23.37 1.35
C ASP A 62 -22.13 24.10 2.67
N SER A 63 -21.52 23.40 3.61
CA SER A 63 -21.14 23.90 4.93
C SER A 63 -19.75 24.56 4.98
N SER A 64 -19.07 24.77 3.87
CA SER A 64 -17.68 25.25 3.84
C SER A 64 -17.47 26.39 2.85
N SER A 65 -16.66 27.36 3.24
CA SER A 65 -16.17 28.41 2.35
C SER A 65 -14.94 27.95 1.53
N GLU A 66 -14.30 26.84 1.91
CA GLU A 66 -13.14 26.30 1.20
C GLU A 66 -13.57 25.69 -0.13
N LYS A 67 -12.96 26.15 -1.21
CA LYS A 67 -13.18 25.61 -2.55
C LYS A 67 -12.01 24.78 -2.97
N LEU A 68 -12.34 23.64 -3.58
CA LEU A 68 -11.39 22.71 -4.18
C LEU A 68 -11.58 22.73 -5.69
N ARG A 69 -10.55 22.39 -6.42
CA ARG A 69 -10.66 22.17 -7.87
C ARG A 69 -9.87 20.96 -8.31
N THR A 70 -10.28 20.36 -9.42
CA THR A 70 -9.48 19.33 -10.07
C THR A 70 -8.31 19.97 -10.85
N PRO A 71 -7.28 19.22 -11.17
CA PRO A 71 -6.29 19.63 -12.16
C PRO A 71 -6.97 19.94 -13.50
N LEU A 72 -6.29 20.76 -14.30
CA LEU A 72 -6.69 21.03 -15.66
C LEU A 72 -6.52 19.78 -16.52
N THR A 73 -7.54 19.43 -17.31
CA THR A 73 -7.48 18.27 -18.21
C THR A 73 -6.63 18.59 -19.46
N GLU A 74 -6.28 17.54 -20.21
CA GLU A 74 -5.81 17.72 -21.57
C GLU A 74 -6.96 18.23 -22.47
N LYS A 75 -6.59 18.79 -23.63
CA LYS A 75 -7.54 19.35 -24.59
C LYS A 75 -8.34 18.23 -25.28
N ALA A 76 -9.65 18.22 -25.08
CA ALA A 76 -10.56 17.22 -25.64
C ALA A 76 -11.99 17.79 -25.77
N LYS A 77 -12.86 17.04 -26.49
CA LYS A 77 -14.32 17.32 -26.50
C LYS A 77 -15.06 16.66 -25.38
N GLU A 78 -14.56 15.47 -24.93
CA GLU A 78 -15.17 14.69 -23.89
C GLU A 78 -14.17 14.55 -22.73
N HIS A 79 -14.64 14.76 -21.52
CA HIS A 79 -13.85 14.63 -20.30
C HIS A 79 -14.58 13.74 -19.29
N ASP A 80 -13.83 12.86 -18.61
CA ASP A 80 -14.29 12.09 -17.44
C ASP A 80 -13.43 12.52 -16.23
N ILE A 81 -14.01 13.34 -15.37
CA ILE A 81 -13.32 13.92 -14.22
C ILE A 81 -13.83 13.25 -12.95
N ARG A 82 -12.89 12.85 -12.08
CA ARG A 82 -13.18 12.24 -10.77
C ARG A 82 -12.98 13.25 -9.65
N LEU A 83 -14.03 13.45 -8.86
CA LEU A 83 -13.94 14.15 -7.58
C LEU A 83 -13.63 13.11 -6.50
N LEU A 84 -12.54 13.28 -5.78
CA LEU A 84 -12.02 12.31 -4.81
C LEU A 84 -12.09 12.87 -3.38
N LEU A 85 -11.94 12.00 -2.40
CA LEU A 85 -11.91 12.33 -0.97
C LEU A 85 -13.17 13.05 -0.47
N LEU A 86 -14.30 12.81 -1.11
CA LEU A 86 -15.58 13.37 -0.68
C LEU A 86 -15.99 12.77 0.68
N GLU A 87 -16.71 13.54 1.47
CA GLU A 87 -17.31 13.05 2.71
C GLU A 87 -18.63 12.33 2.42
N PRO A 88 -18.96 11.24 3.13
CA PRO A 88 -20.21 10.53 2.93
C PRO A 88 -21.42 11.37 3.36
N ASN A 89 -22.57 11.12 2.75
CA ASN A 89 -23.87 11.77 3.03
C ASN A 89 -23.79 13.32 3.10
N THR A 90 -22.94 13.92 2.24
CA THR A 90 -22.63 15.36 2.25
C THR A 90 -23.07 16.02 0.94
N VAL A 91 -23.66 17.20 1.04
CA VAL A 91 -24.02 18.02 -0.12
C VAL A 91 -22.78 18.78 -0.59
N TYR A 92 -22.51 18.64 -1.89
CA TYR A 92 -21.48 19.38 -2.59
C TYR A 92 -22.10 20.23 -3.70
N HIS A 93 -21.52 21.39 -3.91
CA HIS A 93 -21.74 22.26 -5.06
C HIS A 93 -20.57 22.08 -6.03
N PHE A 94 -20.82 22.20 -7.32
CA PHE A 94 -19.76 22.21 -8.31
C PHE A 94 -20.09 23.07 -9.54
N GLN A 95 -19.04 23.48 -10.21
CA GLN A 95 -19.07 24.15 -11.49
C GLN A 95 -18.02 23.56 -12.42
N VAL A 96 -18.37 23.37 -13.68
CA VAL A 96 -17.41 23.04 -14.74
C VAL A 96 -16.87 24.34 -15.29
N ILE A 97 -15.55 24.45 -15.37
CA ILE A 97 -14.86 25.62 -15.90
C ILE A 97 -14.09 25.20 -17.15
N VAL A 98 -14.36 25.85 -18.26
CA VAL A 98 -13.56 25.73 -19.48
C VAL A 98 -12.47 26.81 -19.42
N ASP A 99 -11.21 26.34 -19.50
CA ASP A 99 -10.01 27.18 -19.41
C ASP A 99 -9.84 28.01 -20.68
N LYS A 100 -10.10 29.29 -20.58
CA LYS A 100 -9.99 30.29 -21.63
C LYS A 100 -9.37 31.59 -21.11
N LEU A 101 -9.08 32.52 -22.00
CA LEU A 101 -8.63 33.86 -21.62
C LEU A 101 -9.57 34.52 -20.59
N PHE A 102 -10.88 34.26 -20.75
CA PHE A 102 -11.92 34.52 -19.76
C PHE A 102 -12.68 33.21 -19.56
N ASP A 103 -12.51 32.60 -18.40
CA ASP A 103 -13.12 31.30 -18.07
C ASP A 103 -14.60 31.26 -18.37
N ILE A 104 -15.03 30.15 -18.98
CA ILE A 104 -16.47 29.89 -19.22
C ILE A 104 -16.94 28.92 -18.13
N SER A 105 -17.84 29.38 -17.28
CA SER A 105 -18.36 28.57 -16.17
C SER A 105 -19.75 28.03 -16.50
N SER A 106 -20.01 26.77 -16.13
CA SER A 106 -21.37 26.25 -16.07
C SER A 106 -22.21 26.99 -15.01
N LYS A 107 -23.50 26.77 -15.01
CA LYS A 107 -24.31 27.05 -13.82
C LYS A 107 -23.78 26.20 -12.65
N GLU A 108 -23.99 26.69 -11.44
CA GLU A 108 -23.76 25.93 -10.24
C GLU A 108 -24.74 24.76 -10.18
N MET A 109 -24.20 23.57 -9.86
CA MET A 109 -24.94 22.33 -9.71
C MET A 109 -24.61 21.70 -8.36
N THR A 110 -25.50 20.85 -7.89
CA THR A 110 -25.34 20.19 -6.58
C THR A 110 -25.51 18.69 -6.71
N PHE A 111 -24.84 17.96 -5.82
CA PHE A 111 -25.07 16.55 -5.62
C PHE A 111 -24.91 16.19 -4.14
N ARG A 112 -25.45 15.06 -3.74
CA ARG A 112 -25.22 14.47 -2.41
C ARG A 112 -24.47 13.17 -2.59
N THR A 113 -23.34 13.03 -1.88
CA THR A 113 -22.59 11.78 -1.81
C THR A 113 -23.43 10.71 -1.12
N ARG A 114 -23.17 9.45 -1.48
CA ARG A 114 -23.82 8.30 -0.85
C ARG A 114 -23.38 8.16 0.62
N GLU A 115 -24.17 7.45 1.38
CA GLU A 115 -23.77 7.00 2.70
C GLU A 115 -22.60 6.00 2.60
N GLN A 116 -21.76 5.99 3.60
CA GLN A 116 -20.74 4.96 3.73
C GLN A 116 -21.40 3.60 3.97
N SER A 117 -20.88 2.54 3.33
CA SER A 117 -21.38 1.19 3.54
C SER A 117 -21.33 0.81 5.02
N PRO A 118 -22.44 0.33 5.62
CA PRO A 118 -22.49 0.01 7.05
C PRO A 118 -21.41 -0.97 7.50
N TRP A 119 -21.09 -1.97 6.66
CA TRP A 119 -20.05 -2.95 6.95
C TRP A 119 -18.66 -2.31 7.08
N LEU A 120 -18.38 -1.22 6.36
CA LEU A 120 -17.10 -0.53 6.41
C LEU A 120 -16.96 0.32 7.67
N ILE A 121 -18.06 0.93 8.14
CA ILE A 121 -18.10 1.74 9.38
C ILE A 121 -17.75 0.88 10.59
N HIS A 122 -18.15 -0.39 10.59
CA HIS A 122 -17.92 -1.31 11.69
C HIS A 122 -16.55 -2.02 11.66
N GLN A 123 -15.65 -1.69 10.73
CA GLN A 123 -14.34 -2.35 10.66
C GLN A 123 -13.31 -1.80 11.65
N TRP A 124 -13.53 -0.62 12.20
CA TRP A 124 -12.68 -0.02 13.22
C TRP A 124 -13.45 0.87 14.18
N VAL A 125 -12.88 1.02 15.36
CA VAL A 125 -13.36 1.92 16.41
C VAL A 125 -12.26 2.91 16.74
N ARG A 126 -12.67 4.15 16.87
CA ARG A 126 -11.93 5.20 17.51
C ARG A 126 -12.43 5.33 18.94
N GLU A 127 -11.75 4.68 19.88
CA GLU A 127 -12.05 4.79 21.30
C GLU A 127 -11.55 6.13 21.88
N ASP A 128 -11.84 6.36 23.17
CA ASP A 128 -11.36 7.49 23.99
C ASP A 128 -9.83 7.46 24.20
N GLN A 129 -9.08 7.37 23.11
CA GLN A 129 -7.63 7.30 23.06
C GLN A 129 -7.07 8.64 22.60
N PRO A 130 -5.76 8.87 22.70
CA PRO A 130 -5.13 10.08 22.18
C PRO A 130 -5.50 10.29 20.70
N HIS A 131 -6.06 11.46 20.39
CA HIS A 131 -6.64 11.76 19.08
C HIS A 131 -6.01 12.97 18.43
N ASP A 132 -4.72 13.13 18.58
CA ASP A 132 -4.04 14.21 17.86
C ASP A 132 -4.07 13.93 16.36
N ALA A 133 -5.06 14.51 15.67
CA ALA A 133 -5.20 14.36 14.22
C ALA A 133 -3.97 14.89 13.46
N ALA A 134 -3.23 15.82 14.03
CA ALA A 134 -2.00 16.37 13.45
C ALA A 134 -0.85 15.35 13.52
N ALA A 135 -0.95 14.34 14.37
CA ALA A 135 0.07 13.29 14.47
C ALA A 135 0.33 12.55 13.15
N LEU A 136 -0.67 12.50 12.23
CA LEU A 136 -0.55 11.91 10.88
C LEU A 136 -0.04 12.88 9.80
N ASP A 137 0.38 14.09 10.17
CA ASP A 137 0.95 15.07 9.22
C ASP A 137 0.10 15.27 7.94
N ASN A 138 -1.19 15.45 8.10
CA ASN A 138 -2.17 15.55 7.00
C ASN A 138 -2.19 14.35 6.03
N GLY A 139 -1.53 13.25 6.37
CA GLY A 139 -1.59 12.00 5.62
C GLY A 139 -2.76 11.11 6.07
N MET A 140 -2.77 9.89 5.54
CA MET A 140 -3.73 8.86 5.85
C MET A 140 -3.05 7.54 6.16
N VAL A 141 -3.75 6.69 6.87
CA VAL A 141 -3.35 5.30 7.09
C VAL A 141 -4.06 4.42 6.08
N MET A 142 -3.30 3.68 5.28
CA MET A 142 -3.84 2.67 4.38
C MET A 142 -3.83 1.30 5.06
N LEU A 143 -4.98 0.64 5.02
CA LEU A 143 -5.22 -0.70 5.56
C LEU A 143 -5.84 -1.59 4.49
N CYS A 144 -5.53 -2.89 4.52
CA CYS A 144 -6.18 -3.85 3.65
C CYS A 144 -6.71 -5.06 4.42
N ASN A 145 -7.79 -5.66 3.91
CA ASN A 145 -8.40 -6.85 4.46
C ASN A 145 -8.32 -8.02 3.47
N ALA A 146 -7.75 -9.13 3.92
CA ALA A 146 -7.62 -10.35 3.12
C ALA A 146 -8.84 -11.28 3.22
N ARG A 147 -9.76 -11.04 4.14
CA ARG A 147 -11.01 -11.78 4.28
C ARG A 147 -12.13 -11.10 3.48
N LEU A 148 -13.27 -11.75 3.34
CA LEU A 148 -14.45 -11.12 2.73
C LEU A 148 -15.21 -10.24 3.75
N PRO A 149 -15.68 -9.08 3.30
CA PRO A 149 -15.33 -8.44 2.03
C PRO A 149 -13.88 -8.00 2.00
N GLY A 150 -13.14 -8.31 0.91
CA GLY A 150 -11.77 -7.83 0.71
C GLY A 150 -11.78 -6.37 0.29
N TYR A 151 -10.91 -5.56 0.87
CA TYR A 151 -10.84 -4.13 0.56
C TYR A 151 -9.47 -3.53 0.88
N ILE A 152 -9.24 -2.37 0.30
CA ILE A 152 -8.22 -1.41 0.73
C ILE A 152 -8.97 -0.17 1.21
N ALA A 153 -8.61 0.37 2.36
CA ALA A 153 -9.21 1.60 2.87
C ALA A 153 -8.14 2.58 3.36
N MET A 154 -8.41 3.86 3.23
CA MET A 154 -7.58 4.93 3.76
C MET A 154 -8.37 5.74 4.78
N VAL A 155 -7.78 5.88 5.96
CA VAL A 155 -8.37 6.55 7.13
C VAL A 155 -7.56 7.79 7.47
N ASP A 156 -8.22 8.91 7.65
CA ASP A 156 -7.58 10.18 8.02
C ASP A 156 -7.28 10.29 9.52
N GLY A 157 -6.62 11.37 9.93
CA GLY A 157 -6.30 11.63 11.34
C GLY A 157 -7.52 11.79 12.24
N LYS A 158 -8.71 12.01 11.70
CA LYS A 158 -9.98 12.05 12.46
C LYS A 158 -10.61 10.65 12.62
N GLY A 159 -9.98 9.61 12.04
CA GLY A 159 -10.52 8.26 12.01
C GLY A 159 -11.62 8.06 10.98
N ALA A 160 -11.82 9.00 10.06
CA ALA A 160 -12.80 8.89 9.00
C ALA A 160 -12.21 8.19 7.77
N VAL A 161 -12.98 7.28 7.18
CA VAL A 161 -12.62 6.70 5.87
C VAL A 161 -12.77 7.76 4.82
N ARG A 162 -11.70 8.02 4.08
CA ARG A 162 -11.65 9.02 3.02
C ARG A 162 -11.59 8.40 1.64
N TRP A 163 -11.17 7.16 1.56
CA TRP A 163 -11.09 6.40 0.33
C TRP A 163 -11.16 4.91 0.63
N TYR A 164 -11.82 4.12 -0.21
CA TYR A 164 -11.71 2.67 -0.18
C TYR A 164 -11.91 2.09 -1.58
N TRP A 165 -11.33 0.93 -1.79
CA TRP A 165 -11.47 0.14 -2.98
C TRP A 165 -11.83 -1.29 -2.62
N GLN A 166 -12.76 -1.87 -3.36
CA GLN A 166 -13.25 -3.22 -3.16
C GLN A 166 -13.52 -3.89 -4.50
N ILE A 167 -13.21 -5.16 -4.61
CA ILE A 167 -13.70 -6.04 -5.67
C ILE A 167 -14.40 -7.21 -4.98
N ASP A 168 -15.58 -7.60 -5.48
CA ASP A 168 -16.33 -8.73 -4.97
C ASP A 168 -15.52 -10.02 -5.10
N ASP A 169 -15.64 -10.90 -4.10
CA ASP A 169 -15.01 -12.21 -4.03
C ASP A 169 -13.46 -12.23 -4.08
N ILE A 170 -12.80 -11.12 -3.80
CA ILE A 170 -11.33 -11.05 -3.75
C ILE A 170 -10.88 -10.41 -2.43
N GLY A 171 -9.98 -11.11 -1.70
CA GLY A 171 -9.28 -10.56 -0.56
C GLY A 171 -8.06 -9.75 -1.01
N VAL A 172 -7.69 -8.73 -0.23
CA VAL A 172 -6.44 -7.96 -0.44
C VAL A 172 -5.44 -8.33 0.64
N ARG A 173 -4.40 -9.04 0.26
CA ARG A 173 -3.40 -9.56 1.22
C ARG A 173 -2.39 -8.53 1.66
N ALA A 174 -1.91 -7.74 0.71
CA ALA A 174 -1.00 -6.63 0.94
C ALA A 174 -1.28 -5.53 -0.07
N ALA A 175 -1.11 -4.30 0.32
CA ALA A 175 -1.18 -3.14 -0.56
C ALA A 175 -0.10 -2.14 -0.18
N THR A 176 0.51 -1.49 -1.15
CA THR A 176 1.55 -0.50 -0.96
C THR A 176 1.41 0.65 -1.94
N LEU A 177 1.82 1.84 -1.52
CA LEU A 177 1.93 3.00 -2.41
C LEU A 177 3.14 2.81 -3.33
N THR A 178 2.93 2.99 -4.63
CA THR A 178 4.02 2.91 -5.61
C THR A 178 4.75 4.26 -5.74
N PRO A 179 5.98 4.29 -6.29
CA PRO A 179 6.65 5.55 -6.63
C PRO A 179 5.85 6.43 -7.60
N ARG A 180 4.91 5.84 -8.34
CA ARG A 180 4.02 6.57 -9.27
C ARG A 180 2.81 7.20 -8.59
N GLY A 181 2.59 6.96 -7.28
CA GLY A 181 1.42 7.44 -6.54
C GLY A 181 0.15 6.64 -6.86
N THR A 182 0.30 5.38 -7.28
CA THR A 182 -0.74 4.37 -7.43
C THR A 182 -0.65 3.35 -6.30
N ILE A 183 -1.58 2.42 -6.21
CA ILE A 183 -1.57 1.34 -5.23
C ILE A 183 -1.22 0.05 -5.96
N LEU A 184 -0.20 -0.65 -5.48
CA LEU A 184 0.12 -2.01 -5.89
C LEU A 184 -0.45 -2.98 -4.85
N ALA A 185 -1.30 -3.91 -5.28
CA ALA A 185 -2.02 -4.81 -4.40
C ALA A 185 -1.74 -6.29 -4.74
N MET A 186 -1.48 -7.08 -3.71
CA MET A 186 -1.48 -8.54 -3.78
C MET A 186 -2.89 -9.05 -3.50
N LEU A 187 -3.48 -9.69 -4.48
CA LEU A 187 -4.85 -10.20 -4.45
C LEU A 187 -4.88 -11.71 -4.22
N ARG A 188 -5.90 -12.17 -3.52
CA ARG A 188 -6.13 -13.59 -3.30
C ARG A 188 -7.60 -13.93 -3.52
N PRO A 189 -7.93 -15.13 -4.02
CA PRO A 189 -9.29 -15.63 -3.97
C PRO A 189 -9.78 -15.63 -2.52
N PRO A 190 -11.09 -15.50 -2.27
CA PRO A 190 -11.64 -15.59 -0.94
C PRO A 190 -11.21 -16.92 -0.32
N MET A 191 -10.66 -16.86 0.89
CA MET A 191 -10.68 -18.04 1.73
C MET A 191 -12.15 -18.21 2.14
N ARG A 192 -12.82 -19.17 1.55
CA ARG A 192 -13.96 -19.76 2.22
C ARG A 192 -13.40 -20.24 3.56
N ASP A 193 -13.88 -19.64 4.65
CA ASP A 193 -13.70 -20.23 5.95
C ASP A 193 -14.47 -21.55 5.90
N VAL A 194 -13.76 -22.62 5.52
CA VAL A 194 -14.26 -24.01 5.52
C VAL A 194 -14.69 -24.42 6.95
N ILE A 195 -14.61 -23.49 7.90
CA ILE A 195 -14.72 -23.78 9.32
C ILE A 195 -16.16 -23.61 9.85
N ASP A 196 -16.98 -22.73 9.27
CA ASP A 196 -18.29 -22.42 9.90
C ASP A 196 -19.48 -23.19 9.34
N ASP A 197 -19.44 -23.72 8.11
CA ASP A 197 -20.60 -24.43 7.52
C ASP A 197 -20.33 -25.89 7.09
N THR A 198 -19.10 -26.39 7.27
CA THR A 198 -18.76 -27.77 6.90
C THR A 198 -18.99 -28.72 8.08
N PRO A 199 -19.70 -29.85 7.91
CA PRO A 199 -19.83 -30.85 8.95
C PRO A 199 -18.47 -31.24 9.53
N LYS A 200 -18.39 -31.39 10.84
CA LYS A 200 -17.11 -31.59 11.57
C LYS A 200 -16.28 -32.73 11.00
N GLU A 201 -16.88 -33.81 10.54
CA GLU A 201 -16.24 -34.97 9.92
C GLU A 201 -15.61 -34.64 8.57
N GLU A 202 -16.27 -33.83 7.74
CA GLU A 202 -15.76 -33.37 6.45
C GLU A 202 -14.63 -32.33 6.65
N ALA A 203 -14.80 -31.43 7.61
CA ALA A 203 -13.75 -30.47 7.99
C ALA A 203 -12.49 -31.20 8.52
N ASP A 204 -12.64 -32.28 9.29
CA ASP A 204 -11.51 -33.08 9.79
C ASP A 204 -10.86 -33.93 8.69
N SER A 205 -11.64 -34.42 7.73
CA SER A 205 -11.13 -35.11 6.54
C SER A 205 -10.35 -34.17 5.64
N LEU A 206 -10.86 -32.98 5.37
CA LEU A 206 -10.17 -31.93 4.63
C LEU A 206 -8.91 -31.46 5.36
N ARG A 207 -8.95 -31.34 6.68
CA ARG A 207 -7.79 -31.06 7.54
C ARG A 207 -6.73 -32.17 7.46
N GLN A 208 -7.12 -33.42 7.30
CA GLN A 208 -6.16 -34.54 7.14
C GLN A 208 -5.56 -34.60 5.72
N MET A 209 -6.35 -34.33 4.69
CA MET A 209 -5.87 -34.24 3.31
C MET A 209 -4.96 -33.01 3.07
N GLU A 210 -5.24 -31.90 3.74
CA GLU A 210 -4.47 -30.65 3.61
C GLU A 210 -3.27 -30.56 4.59
N LYS A 211 -3.07 -31.53 5.48
CA LYS A 211 -1.96 -31.49 6.46
C LYS A 211 -0.57 -31.25 5.85
N PRO A 212 -0.21 -31.79 4.69
CA PRO A 212 1.06 -31.47 4.04
C PRO A 212 1.09 -30.04 3.49
N ILE A 213 -0.03 -29.52 3.01
CA ILE A 213 -0.15 -28.17 2.40
C ILE A 213 -0.31 -27.08 3.47
N ARG A 214 -0.92 -27.40 4.60
CA ARG A 214 -1.16 -26.43 5.71
C ARG A 214 0.08 -26.13 6.57
N ARG A 215 1.08 -26.97 6.60
CA ARG A 215 2.30 -26.71 7.36
C ARG A 215 3.26 -25.75 6.68
N GLY A 216 3.08 -25.47 5.40
CA GLY A 216 3.81 -24.41 4.72
C GLY A 216 2.90 -23.18 4.53
N ALA A 217 3.39 -21.99 4.81
CA ALA A 217 2.83 -20.64 4.79
C ALA A 217 1.73 -20.28 3.73
N LEU A 218 1.21 -21.24 2.98
CA LEU A 218 0.25 -21.08 1.90
C LEU A 218 -1.16 -20.67 2.38
N GLY A 219 -1.52 -21.01 3.62
CA GLY A 219 -2.90 -20.80 4.11
C GLY A 219 -3.26 -19.33 4.28
N PHE A 220 -2.42 -18.51 4.90
CA PHE A 220 -2.80 -17.16 5.32
C PHE A 220 -2.06 -16.01 4.64
N ALA A 221 -0.85 -16.20 4.17
CA ALA A 221 0.00 -15.14 3.63
C ALA A 221 0.02 -15.07 2.10
N GLY A 222 -0.56 -16.03 1.39
CA GLY A 222 -0.46 -16.16 -0.06
C GLY A 222 -1.42 -15.28 -0.84
N GLY A 223 -0.98 -14.83 -2.02
CA GLY A 223 -1.75 -14.21 -3.08
C GLY A 223 -1.56 -14.96 -4.40
N THR A 224 -2.50 -14.79 -5.31
CA THR A 224 -2.50 -15.43 -6.63
C THR A 224 -2.53 -14.45 -7.78
N ALA A 225 -2.59 -13.15 -7.47
CA ALA A 225 -2.52 -12.09 -8.47
C ALA A 225 -1.93 -10.81 -7.89
N VAL A 226 -1.41 -9.97 -8.77
CA VAL A 226 -0.96 -8.60 -8.47
C VAL A 226 -1.74 -7.65 -9.37
N ALA A 227 -2.15 -6.51 -8.83
CA ALA A 227 -2.81 -5.45 -9.59
C ALA A 227 -2.28 -4.07 -9.22
N GLU A 228 -2.20 -3.18 -10.19
CA GLU A 228 -1.99 -1.75 -9.96
C GLU A 228 -3.31 -1.02 -10.10
N ILE A 229 -3.62 -0.19 -9.11
CA ILE A 229 -4.88 0.55 -8.98
C ILE A 229 -4.54 2.03 -8.84
N ASP A 230 -5.15 2.89 -9.64
CA ASP A 230 -5.01 4.32 -9.44
C ASP A 230 -5.94 4.83 -8.32
N LEU A 231 -5.72 6.05 -7.88
CA LEU A 231 -6.53 6.62 -6.79
C LEU A 231 -7.96 6.98 -7.22
N THR A 232 -8.31 6.87 -8.52
CA THR A 232 -9.71 6.91 -8.96
C THR A 232 -10.42 5.56 -8.77
N GLY A 233 -9.67 4.51 -8.38
CA GLY A 233 -10.16 3.14 -8.20
C GLY A 233 -10.13 2.30 -9.48
N LYS A 234 -9.56 2.83 -10.56
CA LYS A 234 -9.38 2.08 -11.81
C LYS A 234 -8.22 1.09 -11.67
N VAL A 235 -8.47 -0.16 -12.01
CA VAL A 235 -7.41 -1.17 -12.18
C VAL A 235 -6.70 -0.87 -13.50
N LEU A 236 -5.43 -0.50 -13.42
CA LEU A 236 -4.60 -0.18 -14.57
C LEU A 236 -4.16 -1.46 -15.29
N TRP A 237 -3.78 -2.46 -14.53
CA TRP A 237 -3.48 -3.81 -14.99
C TRP A 237 -3.60 -4.81 -13.84
N ARG A 238 -3.75 -6.10 -14.19
CA ARG A 238 -3.76 -7.24 -13.28
C ARG A 238 -3.01 -8.41 -13.91
N ILE A 239 -2.15 -9.04 -13.11
CA ILE A 239 -1.39 -10.23 -13.49
C ILE A 239 -1.83 -11.37 -12.59
N ASN A 240 -2.27 -12.48 -13.16
CA ASN A 240 -2.54 -13.72 -12.45
C ASN A 240 -1.26 -14.57 -12.43
N MET A 241 -0.87 -15.05 -11.27
CA MET A 241 0.41 -15.75 -11.08
C MET A 241 0.46 -17.13 -11.75
N ASP A 242 -0.68 -17.73 -12.07
CA ASP A 242 -0.76 -18.98 -12.83
C ASP A 242 -0.34 -18.83 -14.30
N THR A 243 -0.28 -17.58 -14.80
CA THR A 243 0.20 -17.30 -16.17
C THR A 243 1.67 -16.89 -16.22
N VAL A 244 2.28 -16.59 -15.08
CA VAL A 244 3.67 -16.13 -14.98
C VAL A 244 4.59 -17.35 -15.00
N ASP A 245 5.60 -17.36 -15.87
CA ASP A 245 6.61 -18.43 -15.98
C ASP A 245 6.01 -19.84 -16.02
N GLY A 246 4.94 -20.03 -16.81
CA GLY A 246 4.21 -21.30 -16.91
C GLY A 246 3.52 -21.74 -15.61
N GLY A 247 3.25 -20.79 -14.70
CA GLY A 247 2.64 -21.05 -13.41
C GLY A 247 3.58 -21.67 -12.37
N LYS A 248 4.89 -21.56 -12.56
CA LYS A 248 5.90 -22.06 -11.62
C LYS A 248 5.73 -21.43 -10.22
N HIS A 249 5.41 -20.14 -10.16
CA HIS A 249 5.21 -19.37 -8.93
C HIS A 249 3.74 -18.99 -8.75
N LYS A 250 2.83 -19.95 -8.75
CA LYS A 250 1.37 -19.70 -8.62
C LYS A 250 1.00 -18.91 -7.37
N ILE A 251 1.82 -19.00 -6.32
CA ILE A 251 1.58 -18.38 -5.05
C ILE A 251 2.76 -17.47 -4.69
N ILE A 252 2.42 -16.21 -4.50
CA ILE A 252 3.28 -15.18 -3.95
C ILE A 252 2.82 -14.87 -2.51
N HIS A 253 3.67 -14.31 -1.68
CA HIS A 253 3.31 -14.12 -0.28
C HIS A 253 3.91 -12.85 0.34
N HIS A 254 3.32 -12.44 1.45
CA HIS A 254 3.72 -11.40 2.38
C HIS A 254 3.91 -10.01 1.78
N ASP A 255 4.71 -9.83 0.71
CA ASP A 255 5.06 -8.50 0.21
C ASP A 255 5.07 -8.40 -1.32
N VAL A 256 4.74 -7.22 -1.81
CA VAL A 256 4.80 -6.82 -3.21
C VAL A 256 5.32 -5.39 -3.28
N ARG A 257 6.31 -5.13 -4.14
CA ARG A 257 6.90 -3.81 -4.32
C ARG A 257 7.03 -3.47 -5.80
N MET A 258 7.01 -2.17 -6.11
CA MET A 258 7.36 -1.65 -7.42
C MET A 258 8.71 -0.93 -7.32
N ALA A 259 9.65 -1.33 -8.15
CA ALA A 259 10.91 -0.63 -8.29
C ALA A 259 10.74 0.68 -9.08
N ASP A 260 11.68 1.61 -8.99
CA ASP A 260 11.62 2.91 -9.67
C ASP A 260 11.49 2.79 -11.20
N ASN A 261 12.04 1.73 -11.79
CA ASN A 261 11.90 1.41 -13.23
C ASN A 261 10.54 0.81 -13.61
N GLY A 262 9.65 0.61 -12.63
CA GLY A 262 8.31 0.06 -12.81
C GLY A 262 8.22 -1.46 -12.78
N ASN A 263 9.32 -2.16 -12.55
CA ASN A 263 9.28 -3.61 -12.36
C ASN A 263 8.61 -3.99 -11.04
N ILE A 264 7.87 -5.08 -11.07
CA ILE A 264 7.17 -5.63 -9.91
C ILE A 264 8.06 -6.68 -9.26
N VAL A 265 8.25 -6.58 -7.95
CA VAL A 265 9.05 -7.50 -7.14
C VAL A 265 8.18 -8.14 -6.08
N VAL A 266 8.16 -9.46 -6.02
CA VAL A 266 7.34 -10.23 -5.08
C VAL A 266 8.17 -11.31 -4.38
N LEU A 267 7.76 -11.68 -3.17
CA LEU A 267 8.26 -12.88 -2.51
C LEU A 267 7.50 -14.09 -3.05
N THR A 268 8.24 -15.16 -3.35
CA THR A 268 7.72 -16.43 -3.88
C THR A 268 7.99 -17.57 -2.93
N ARG A 269 7.13 -18.59 -3.00
CA ARG A 269 7.33 -19.85 -2.30
C ARG A 269 8.07 -20.81 -3.21
N ASN A 270 9.26 -21.21 -2.79
CA ASN A 270 10.11 -22.14 -3.53
C ASN A 270 10.19 -23.49 -2.81
N GLN A 271 10.39 -24.54 -3.59
CA GLN A 271 10.46 -25.90 -3.08
C GLN A 271 11.75 -26.59 -3.54
N LYS A 272 12.32 -27.42 -2.66
CA LYS A 272 13.51 -28.23 -2.96
C LYS A 272 13.28 -29.66 -2.47
N ALA A 273 13.41 -30.65 -3.36
CA ALA A 273 13.50 -32.04 -2.94
C ALA A 273 14.85 -32.26 -2.22
N PHE A 274 14.82 -32.91 -1.06
CA PHE A 274 16.01 -33.14 -0.25
C PHE A 274 15.95 -34.50 0.44
N ASP A 275 17.09 -35.20 0.45
CA ASP A 275 17.22 -36.46 1.16
C ASP A 275 17.46 -36.17 2.66
N MET A 276 16.41 -36.36 3.43
CA MET A 276 16.42 -36.13 4.88
C MET A 276 17.36 -37.06 5.66
N SER A 277 17.80 -38.19 5.07
CA SER A 277 18.76 -39.07 5.71
C SER A 277 20.11 -38.41 6.00
N LYS A 278 20.49 -37.42 5.20
CA LYS A 278 21.69 -36.61 5.35
C LYS A 278 21.72 -35.75 6.62
N ILE A 279 20.55 -35.52 7.23
CA ILE A 279 20.42 -34.75 8.48
C ILE A 279 19.72 -35.52 9.60
N GLY A 280 19.78 -36.84 9.54
CA GLY A 280 19.20 -37.74 10.56
C GLY A 280 17.67 -37.88 10.49
N GLY A 281 17.07 -37.65 9.34
CA GLY A 281 15.70 -37.99 9.00
C GLY A 281 15.62 -39.30 8.18
N SER A 282 14.54 -39.47 7.42
CA SER A 282 14.35 -40.63 6.55
C SER A 282 13.64 -40.24 5.24
N GLY A 283 14.14 -40.79 4.13
CA GLY A 283 13.53 -40.61 2.81
C GLY A 283 13.72 -39.22 2.22
N ILE A 284 13.14 -39.05 1.03
CA ILE A 284 13.13 -37.74 0.33
C ILE A 284 11.89 -36.96 0.75
N ASP A 285 12.07 -35.71 1.14
CA ASP A 285 10.99 -34.79 1.48
C ASP A 285 11.10 -33.50 0.66
N THR A 286 10.03 -32.71 0.64
CA THR A 286 9.98 -31.42 -0.04
C THR A 286 10.16 -30.30 0.97
N LEU A 287 11.30 -29.64 0.90
CA LEU A 287 11.59 -28.47 1.71
C LEU A 287 10.89 -27.23 1.16
N GLY A 288 10.34 -26.42 2.06
CA GLY A 288 9.76 -25.13 1.73
C GLY A 288 10.73 -23.99 2.05
N GLY A 289 11.10 -23.23 1.03
CA GLY A 289 11.89 -22.01 1.14
C GLY A 289 11.21 -20.84 0.45
N ASP A 290 11.91 -19.75 0.36
CA ASP A 290 11.42 -18.52 -0.21
C ASP A 290 12.32 -18.05 -1.36
N GLY A 291 11.80 -17.16 -2.20
CA GLY A 291 12.54 -16.54 -3.30
C GLY A 291 12.04 -15.15 -3.60
N ILE A 292 12.67 -14.54 -4.59
CA ILE A 292 12.29 -13.24 -5.15
C ILE A 292 12.02 -13.42 -6.64
N LEU A 293 10.88 -12.95 -7.11
CA LEU A 293 10.55 -12.88 -8.53
C LEU A 293 10.42 -11.43 -8.95
N VAL A 294 11.09 -11.07 -10.03
CA VAL A 294 10.97 -9.77 -10.70
C VAL A 294 10.30 -9.96 -12.05
N MET A 295 9.27 -9.19 -12.30
CA MET A 295 8.49 -9.24 -13.54
C MET A 295 8.12 -7.83 -14.00
N ASP A 296 7.77 -7.69 -15.28
CA ASP A 296 7.18 -6.48 -15.82
C ASP A 296 5.66 -6.41 -15.51
N ASN A 297 5.01 -5.33 -15.90
CA ASN A 297 3.56 -5.14 -15.72
C ASN A 297 2.67 -5.98 -16.68
N LYS A 298 3.29 -6.83 -17.51
CA LYS A 298 2.61 -7.83 -18.37
C LYS A 298 2.78 -9.25 -17.82
N GLY A 299 3.56 -9.41 -16.73
CA GLY A 299 3.86 -10.71 -16.13
C GLY A 299 5.03 -11.44 -16.77
N ASN A 300 5.82 -10.78 -17.63
CA ASN A 300 7.05 -11.39 -18.16
C ASN A 300 8.11 -11.42 -17.07
N LYS A 301 8.64 -12.61 -16.79
CA LYS A 301 9.74 -12.77 -15.84
C LYS A 301 11.00 -12.07 -16.35
N ILE A 302 11.59 -11.23 -15.47
CA ILE A 302 12.85 -10.53 -15.75
C ILE A 302 14.00 -11.20 -15.01
N TRP A 303 13.78 -11.52 -13.73
CA TRP A 303 14.79 -12.12 -12.86
C TRP A 303 14.13 -12.92 -11.74
N GLU A 304 14.86 -13.89 -11.23
CA GLU A 304 14.40 -14.79 -10.17
C GLU A 304 15.58 -15.17 -9.27
N TRP A 305 15.31 -15.25 -7.98
CA TRP A 305 16.24 -15.72 -6.97
C TRP A 305 15.58 -16.80 -6.12
N ASP A 306 16.32 -17.84 -5.83
CA ASP A 306 15.91 -18.95 -4.97
C ASP A 306 16.90 -19.08 -3.81
N VAL A 307 16.39 -19.00 -2.58
CA VAL A 307 17.21 -19.12 -1.37
C VAL A 307 18.01 -20.42 -1.31
N TRP A 308 17.49 -21.48 -1.90
CA TRP A 308 18.15 -22.79 -1.92
C TRP A 308 19.44 -22.83 -2.76
N ASN A 309 19.66 -21.84 -3.63
CA ASN A 309 20.91 -21.71 -4.40
C ASN A 309 22.05 -21.11 -3.57
N GLU A 310 21.72 -20.40 -2.50
CA GLU A 310 22.67 -19.69 -1.63
C GLU A 310 22.75 -20.30 -0.20
N TRP A 311 22.02 -21.39 0.07
CA TRP A 311 21.90 -21.97 1.39
C TRP A 311 22.45 -23.40 1.46
N ASP A 312 23.37 -23.63 2.40
CA ASP A 312 23.91 -24.97 2.69
C ASP A 312 22.88 -25.78 3.50
N THR A 313 22.15 -26.62 2.77
CA THR A 313 21.06 -27.42 3.33
C THR A 313 21.55 -28.50 4.30
N GLU A 314 22.76 -29.02 4.08
CA GLU A 314 23.30 -30.13 4.91
C GLU A 314 23.85 -29.63 6.27
N GLN A 315 24.29 -28.39 6.33
CA GLN A 315 24.79 -27.74 7.55
C GLN A 315 23.70 -26.97 8.32
N ASP A 316 22.43 -27.04 7.89
CA ASP A 316 21.37 -26.29 8.51
C ASP A 316 20.78 -26.98 9.76
N PRO A 317 21.08 -26.48 10.97
CA PRO A 317 20.63 -27.11 12.22
C PRO A 317 19.12 -27.03 12.45
N PHE A 318 18.45 -26.14 11.76
CA PHE A 318 17.00 -25.89 11.92
C PHE A 318 16.15 -26.53 10.83
N LEU A 319 16.77 -27.12 9.79
CA LEU A 319 16.07 -27.66 8.64
C LEU A 319 14.97 -28.68 9.03
N LYS A 320 15.31 -29.60 9.94
CA LYS A 320 14.37 -30.64 10.40
C LYS A 320 13.16 -30.06 11.13
N ALA A 321 13.36 -28.99 11.90
CA ALA A 321 12.29 -28.35 12.66
C ALA A 321 11.37 -27.49 11.79
N PHE A 322 11.91 -26.89 10.73
CA PHE A 322 11.21 -25.92 9.89
C PHE A 322 11.17 -26.34 8.41
N ALA A 323 11.21 -27.63 8.09
CA ALA A 323 11.37 -28.17 6.75
C ALA A 323 10.40 -27.54 5.72
N TYR A 324 9.17 -27.23 6.12
CA TYR A 324 8.13 -26.71 5.21
C TYR A 324 8.05 -25.19 5.15
N ASP A 325 8.76 -24.46 5.99
CA ASP A 325 8.78 -22.99 6.05
C ASP A 325 10.08 -22.50 6.69
N ARG A 326 11.22 -22.81 6.02
CA ARG A 326 12.54 -22.71 6.65
C ARG A 326 12.98 -21.28 6.95
N PHE A 327 12.61 -20.33 6.13
CA PHE A 327 13.10 -18.96 6.28
C PHE A 327 12.01 -18.00 6.74
N HIS A 328 10.77 -18.21 6.30
CA HIS A 328 9.62 -17.36 6.57
C HIS A 328 9.92 -15.90 6.23
N MET A 329 10.34 -15.66 4.97
CA MET A 329 10.58 -14.30 4.50
C MET A 329 9.27 -13.53 4.48
N ASN A 330 9.16 -12.45 5.24
CA ASN A 330 7.89 -11.80 5.52
C ASN A 330 7.82 -10.32 5.13
N SER A 331 8.90 -9.74 4.67
CA SER A 331 8.91 -8.42 4.03
C SER A 331 10.09 -8.27 3.08
N LEU A 332 9.89 -7.45 2.06
CA LEU A 332 10.81 -7.14 0.98
C LEU A 332 10.83 -5.63 0.74
N ASN A 333 12.00 -5.07 0.54
CA ASN A 333 12.17 -3.69 0.10
C ASN A 333 13.49 -3.51 -0.63
N PHE A 334 13.83 -2.28 -0.98
CA PHE A 334 15.06 -1.92 -1.66
C PHE A 334 16.00 -1.17 -0.72
N ASP A 335 17.30 -1.43 -0.83
CA ASP A 335 18.34 -0.58 -0.27
C ASP A 335 18.61 0.62 -1.20
N LYS A 336 19.39 1.59 -0.75
CA LYS A 336 19.78 2.81 -1.50
C LYS A 336 20.42 2.51 -2.86
N ASP A 337 21.06 1.36 -3.02
CA ASP A 337 21.67 0.89 -4.27
C ASP A 337 20.74 -0.01 -5.11
N SER A 338 19.46 -0.05 -4.74
CA SER A 338 18.42 -0.87 -5.38
C SER A 338 18.64 -2.38 -5.27
N ASN A 339 19.54 -2.86 -4.41
CA ASN A 339 19.59 -4.26 -4.02
C ASN A 339 18.43 -4.60 -3.08
N TYR A 340 18.08 -5.88 -2.98
CA TYR A 340 16.93 -6.29 -2.17
C TYR A 340 17.29 -6.41 -0.70
N LEU A 341 16.40 -5.92 0.15
CA LEU A 341 16.38 -6.16 1.59
C LEU A 341 15.24 -7.11 1.90
N VAL A 342 15.53 -8.25 2.51
CA VAL A 342 14.52 -9.24 2.91
C VAL A 342 14.59 -9.52 4.41
N SER A 343 13.44 -9.55 5.06
CA SER A 343 13.32 -9.96 6.45
C SER A 343 13.14 -11.47 6.53
N VAL A 344 14.08 -12.15 7.14
CA VAL A 344 14.13 -13.59 7.32
C VAL A 344 13.80 -13.91 8.79
N ALA A 345 12.50 -14.18 9.05
CA ALA A 345 11.98 -14.20 10.41
C ALA A 345 12.50 -15.33 11.27
N ILE A 346 12.67 -16.54 10.72
CA ILE A 346 13.17 -17.70 11.48
C ILE A 346 14.62 -17.51 11.90
N GLU A 347 15.40 -16.74 11.15
CA GLU A 347 16.80 -16.44 11.48
C GLU A 347 16.96 -15.23 12.40
N ASP A 348 15.90 -14.48 12.66
CA ASP A 348 15.98 -13.15 13.32
C ASP A 348 16.97 -12.23 12.57
N GLN A 349 16.91 -12.23 11.23
CA GLN A 349 17.87 -11.52 10.37
C GLN A 349 17.20 -10.72 9.28
N ILE A 350 17.92 -9.71 8.81
CA ILE A 350 17.68 -9.02 7.54
C ILE A 350 18.84 -9.36 6.61
N TRP A 351 18.53 -9.80 5.40
CA TRP A 351 19.53 -10.08 4.38
C TRP A 351 19.48 -9.04 3.27
N LYS A 352 20.66 -8.64 2.81
CA LYS A 352 20.80 -7.89 1.56
C LYS A 352 21.20 -8.84 0.45
N VAL A 353 20.36 -8.92 -0.59
CA VAL A 353 20.57 -9.79 -1.76
C VAL A 353 20.91 -8.90 -2.95
N ASN A 354 22.01 -9.23 -3.64
CA ASN A 354 22.42 -8.54 -4.84
C ASN A 354 21.43 -8.81 -5.99
N LYS A 355 20.90 -7.76 -6.58
CA LYS A 355 19.83 -7.83 -7.61
C LYS A 355 20.27 -8.45 -8.94
N GLU A 356 21.59 -8.55 -9.18
CA GLU A 356 22.14 -9.07 -10.44
C GLU A 356 22.62 -10.51 -10.24
N THR A 357 23.40 -10.73 -9.18
CA THR A 357 24.07 -12.02 -8.95
C THR A 357 23.30 -12.96 -8.05
N GLY A 358 22.31 -12.47 -7.28
CA GLY A 358 21.58 -13.23 -6.26
C GLY A 358 22.39 -13.54 -5.00
N LYS A 359 23.65 -13.11 -4.89
CA LYS A 359 24.48 -13.35 -3.73
C LYS A 359 23.97 -12.61 -2.51
N ILE A 360 23.93 -13.28 -1.38
CA ILE A 360 23.68 -12.63 -0.08
C ILE A 360 24.93 -11.82 0.27
N MET A 361 24.82 -10.49 0.19
CA MET A 361 25.92 -9.56 0.42
C MET A 361 26.28 -9.45 1.90
N TRP A 362 25.26 -9.40 2.74
CA TRP A 362 25.40 -9.35 4.20
C TRP A 362 24.10 -9.74 4.91
N LYS A 363 24.23 -10.04 6.20
CA LYS A 363 23.15 -10.37 7.13
C LYS A 363 23.26 -9.46 8.37
N LEU A 364 22.16 -8.82 8.76
CA LEU A 364 22.03 -8.04 9.98
C LEU A 364 21.14 -8.80 10.96
N GLY A 365 21.49 -8.85 12.24
CA GLY A 365 20.73 -9.51 13.30
C GLY A 365 21.52 -10.66 13.93
N LYS A 366 20.82 -11.62 14.49
CA LYS A 366 21.43 -12.74 15.21
C LYS A 366 22.41 -13.51 14.32
N ASN A 367 23.65 -13.68 14.81
CA ASN A 367 24.73 -14.34 14.06
C ASN A 367 24.99 -13.73 12.66
N GLY A 368 24.65 -12.47 12.45
CA GLY A 368 24.91 -11.74 11.21
C GLY A 368 26.32 -11.16 11.13
N ASN A 369 26.57 -10.36 10.09
CA ASN A 369 27.88 -9.77 9.82
C ASN A 369 28.20 -8.57 10.70
N PHE A 370 27.18 -7.89 11.27
CA PHE A 370 27.35 -6.64 11.98
C PHE A 370 27.46 -6.86 13.49
N ALA A 371 28.44 -6.21 14.10
CA ALA A 371 28.47 -6.06 15.55
C ALA A 371 27.32 -5.13 15.98
N MET A 372 26.47 -5.64 16.85
CA MET A 372 25.28 -4.96 17.36
C MET A 372 25.17 -5.20 18.87
N ASP A 373 24.82 -4.15 19.63
CA ASP A 373 24.54 -4.29 21.05
C ASP A 373 23.34 -5.23 21.27
N SER A 374 23.49 -6.23 22.13
CA SER A 374 22.49 -7.26 22.42
C SER A 374 21.16 -6.68 22.95
N ALA A 375 21.18 -5.52 23.57
CA ALA A 375 19.98 -4.81 24.03
C ALA A 375 19.03 -4.46 22.88
N TYR A 376 19.55 -4.29 21.67
CA TYR A 376 18.82 -3.92 20.46
C TYR A 376 18.62 -5.07 19.48
N HIS A 377 18.95 -6.31 19.86
CA HIS A 377 18.62 -7.47 19.05
C HIS A 377 17.11 -7.58 18.88
N PHE A 378 16.69 -7.74 17.64
CA PHE A 378 15.30 -7.93 17.23
C PHE A 378 15.00 -9.41 16.94
N SER A 379 13.74 -9.80 16.96
CA SER A 379 13.32 -11.15 16.61
C SER A 379 11.96 -11.21 15.94
N PHE A 380 11.85 -12.11 14.96
CA PHE A 380 10.66 -12.34 14.17
C PHE A 380 10.11 -11.05 13.51
N GLN A 381 11.02 -10.15 13.15
CA GLN A 381 10.76 -8.81 12.66
C GLN A 381 9.98 -8.81 11.33
N HIS A 382 9.31 -7.68 11.05
CA HIS A 382 8.54 -7.42 9.83
C HIS A 382 8.86 -6.03 9.26
N SER A 383 8.36 -5.74 8.05
CA SER A 383 8.35 -4.38 7.46
C SER A 383 9.73 -3.75 7.29
N VAL A 384 10.70 -4.52 6.75
CA VAL A 384 12.04 -3.99 6.47
C VAL A 384 12.00 -2.89 5.40
N HIS A 385 12.70 -1.78 5.65
CA HIS A 385 12.88 -0.69 4.67
C HIS A 385 14.02 0.25 5.10
N ILE A 386 14.41 1.14 4.21
CA ILE A 386 15.26 2.30 4.55
C ILE A 386 14.33 3.47 4.89
N ASN A 387 14.48 4.03 6.08
CA ASN A 387 13.68 5.15 6.54
C ASN A 387 14.15 6.50 5.93
N PRO A 388 13.41 7.61 6.10
CA PRO A 388 13.81 8.91 5.55
C PRO A 388 15.17 9.45 6.02
N TYR A 389 15.67 8.97 7.15
CA TYR A 389 17.01 9.33 7.64
C TYR A 389 18.12 8.50 6.97
N GLY A 390 17.74 7.49 6.20
CA GLY A 390 18.65 6.59 5.52
C GLY A 390 19.12 5.42 6.38
N ASP A 391 18.45 5.14 7.50
CA ASP A 391 18.73 4.01 8.36
C ASP A 391 17.88 2.81 7.96
N LEU A 392 18.39 1.59 8.16
CA LEU A 392 17.61 0.38 8.02
C LEU A 392 16.61 0.29 9.17
N MET A 393 15.34 0.15 8.88
CA MET A 393 14.25 0.11 9.85
C MET A 393 13.42 -1.16 9.73
N VAL A 394 12.97 -1.68 10.88
CA VAL A 394 12.05 -2.82 10.98
C VAL A 394 11.02 -2.58 12.09
N PHE A 395 9.93 -3.32 12.04
CA PHE A 395 9.05 -3.54 13.17
C PHE A 395 9.52 -4.81 13.88
N ASP A 396 10.08 -4.65 15.09
CA ASP A 396 10.51 -5.76 15.94
C ASP A 396 9.30 -6.37 16.64
N ASN A 397 8.99 -7.64 16.37
CA ASN A 397 7.97 -8.37 17.12
C ASN A 397 8.49 -8.84 18.49
N SER A 398 9.80 -8.88 18.66
CA SER A 398 10.51 -9.11 19.91
C SER A 398 9.95 -10.27 20.75
N LEU A 399 9.99 -11.47 20.17
CA LEU A 399 9.41 -12.67 20.80
C LEU A 399 9.98 -12.94 22.19
N TRP A 400 11.25 -12.61 22.39
CA TRP A 400 11.96 -12.84 23.64
C TRP A 400 11.55 -11.87 24.75
N LYS A 401 11.40 -10.58 24.40
CA LYS A 401 11.08 -9.52 25.37
C LYS A 401 9.58 -9.34 25.57
N LYS A 402 8.72 -9.89 24.68
CA LYS A 402 7.28 -9.67 24.66
C LYS A 402 6.91 -8.18 24.55
N LEU A 403 7.71 -7.43 23.80
CA LEU A 403 7.54 -6.00 23.52
C LEU A 403 7.74 -5.78 22.02
N SER A 404 6.77 -5.22 21.35
CA SER A 404 6.89 -4.91 19.92
C SER A 404 7.09 -3.43 19.69
N GLY A 405 7.77 -3.06 18.60
CA GLY A 405 7.96 -1.66 18.29
C GLY A 405 8.87 -1.39 17.10
N ALA A 406 9.08 -0.11 16.85
CA ALA A 406 9.92 0.39 15.78
C ALA A 406 11.39 0.40 16.21
N VAL A 407 12.26 -0.21 15.41
CA VAL A 407 13.71 -0.15 15.61
C VAL A 407 14.40 0.20 14.29
N SER A 408 15.45 1.04 14.36
CA SER A 408 16.27 1.35 13.20
C SER A 408 17.75 1.40 13.54
N PHE A 409 18.58 1.15 12.51
CA PHE A 409 20.01 1.05 12.64
C PHE A 409 20.71 1.79 11.51
N GLN A 410 21.69 2.60 11.87
CA GLN A 410 22.70 3.07 10.93
C GLN A 410 23.76 1.98 10.75
N LEU A 411 23.96 1.54 9.50
CA LEU A 411 24.92 0.48 9.17
C LEU A 411 26.23 1.09 8.66
N ASP A 412 27.35 0.64 9.24
CA ASP A 412 28.70 0.87 8.72
C ASP A 412 29.22 -0.44 8.13
N THR A 413 29.21 -0.55 6.80
CA THR A 413 29.64 -1.76 6.06
C THR A 413 31.16 -1.89 5.93
N VAL A 414 31.93 -0.91 6.38
CA VAL A 414 33.40 -0.98 6.44
C VAL A 414 33.84 -1.55 7.79
N LYS A 415 33.25 -1.04 8.88
CA LYS A 415 33.53 -1.50 10.23
C LYS A 415 32.64 -2.68 10.65
N TRP A 416 31.64 -2.99 9.88
CA TRP A 416 30.63 -4.00 10.19
C TRP A 416 29.95 -3.76 11.55
N THR A 417 29.48 -2.54 11.76
CA THR A 417 28.75 -2.16 12.98
C THR A 417 27.35 -1.66 12.65
N ALA A 418 26.39 -1.99 13.50
CA ALA A 418 25.02 -1.50 13.45
C ALA A 418 24.73 -0.63 14.68
N THR A 419 24.60 0.67 14.48
CA THR A 419 24.34 1.63 15.55
C THR A 419 22.83 1.89 15.64
N PRO A 420 22.16 1.64 16.78
CA PRO A 420 20.74 1.90 16.93
C PRO A 420 20.46 3.41 16.86
N LYS A 421 19.37 3.78 16.19
CA LYS A 421 18.91 5.17 16.02
C LYS A 421 17.50 5.37 16.59
N ILE A 422 16.54 4.57 16.17
CA ILE A 422 15.18 4.55 16.72
C ILE A 422 15.03 3.27 17.53
N HIS A 423 14.45 3.40 18.73
CA HIS A 423 14.05 2.27 19.56
C HIS A 423 12.77 2.68 20.32
N ALA A 424 11.63 2.63 19.60
CA ALA A 424 10.34 3.10 20.09
C ALA A 424 9.40 1.90 20.30
N MET A 425 9.52 1.28 21.49
CA MET A 425 8.73 0.13 21.85
C MET A 425 7.32 0.53 22.29
N LEU A 426 6.34 -0.26 21.88
CA LEU A 426 4.95 -0.11 22.28
C LEU A 426 4.73 -0.63 23.72
N PRO A 427 3.67 -0.17 24.40
CA PRO A 427 3.29 -0.74 25.71
C PRO A 427 3.06 -2.25 25.63
N PRO A 428 3.30 -3.03 26.72
CA PRO A 428 3.12 -4.48 26.72
C PRO A 428 1.74 -4.96 26.26
N SER A 429 0.69 -4.17 26.52
CA SER A 429 -0.68 -4.45 26.04
C SER A 429 -0.83 -4.41 24.52
N LYS A 430 0.15 -3.85 23.81
CA LYS A 430 0.20 -3.76 22.35
C LYS A 430 1.23 -4.73 21.75
N TYR A 431 1.65 -5.73 22.49
CA TYR A 431 2.54 -6.77 21.97
C TYR A 431 1.87 -7.59 20.86
N THR A 432 2.59 -7.80 19.77
CA THR A 432 2.18 -8.68 18.66
C THR A 432 3.31 -9.64 18.30
N SER A 433 3.05 -10.94 18.39
CA SER A 433 4.06 -11.97 18.13
C SER A 433 4.39 -12.15 16.65
N ARG A 434 3.67 -11.52 15.73
CA ARG A 434 3.86 -11.63 14.27
C ARG A 434 3.12 -10.50 13.55
N MET A 435 3.51 -10.27 12.29
CA MET A 435 2.97 -9.20 11.45
C MET A 435 3.24 -7.82 12.06
N GLY A 436 2.79 -6.78 11.42
CA GLY A 436 3.00 -5.41 11.87
C GLY A 436 3.88 -4.60 10.96
N SER A 437 3.93 -3.31 11.21
CA SER A 437 4.75 -2.36 10.45
C SER A 437 5.12 -1.15 11.30
N ALA A 438 6.21 -0.50 10.93
CA ALA A 438 6.61 0.79 11.49
C ALA A 438 7.17 1.67 10.37
N TYR A 439 6.79 2.96 10.36
CA TYR A 439 7.25 3.95 9.37
C TYR A 439 7.49 5.28 10.06
N VAL A 440 8.53 6.00 9.64
CA VAL A 440 8.74 7.39 10.04
C VAL A 440 7.89 8.29 9.16
N LEU A 441 7.09 9.15 9.79
CA LEU A 441 6.25 10.14 9.12
C LEU A 441 7.04 11.45 8.85
N PRO A 442 6.56 12.34 7.96
CA PRO A 442 7.27 13.59 7.65
C PRO A 442 7.47 14.52 8.87
N ASN A 443 6.59 14.45 9.85
CA ASN A 443 6.69 15.17 11.14
C ASN A 443 7.51 14.43 12.21
N GLU A 444 8.32 13.43 11.79
CA GLU A 444 9.19 12.59 12.62
C GLU A 444 8.47 11.65 13.61
N ASN A 445 7.13 11.64 13.64
CA ASN A 445 6.37 10.64 14.37
C ASN A 445 6.50 9.26 13.71
N LEU A 446 6.07 8.20 14.42
CA LEU A 446 6.14 6.84 13.95
C LEU A 446 4.74 6.27 13.79
N LEU A 447 4.36 5.86 12.57
CA LEU A 447 3.19 5.02 12.36
C LEU A 447 3.55 3.58 12.70
N GLN A 448 2.89 2.97 13.67
CA GLN A 448 3.13 1.60 14.10
C GLN A 448 1.84 0.76 14.06
N CYS A 449 1.92 -0.45 13.52
CA CYS A 449 0.80 -1.39 13.47
C CYS A 449 1.10 -2.60 14.35
N SER A 450 0.33 -2.78 15.42
CA SER A 450 0.32 -4.01 16.21
C SER A 450 -0.79 -4.92 15.72
N SER A 451 -0.48 -5.78 14.75
CA SER A 451 -1.48 -6.53 13.99
C SER A 451 -2.42 -7.40 14.82
N LYS A 452 -1.89 -8.23 15.72
CA LYS A 452 -2.73 -9.15 16.51
C LYS A 452 -3.63 -8.46 17.52
N THR A 453 -3.26 -7.27 17.96
CA THR A 453 -4.11 -6.47 18.85
C THR A 453 -5.10 -5.61 18.06
N GLY A 454 -5.00 -5.60 16.71
CA GLY A 454 -5.79 -4.74 15.85
C GLY A 454 -5.46 -3.25 15.96
N ALA A 455 -4.43 -2.87 16.72
CA ALA A 455 -4.13 -1.47 16.99
C ALA A 455 -3.17 -0.88 15.94
N VAL A 456 -3.57 0.26 15.39
CA VAL A 456 -2.75 1.11 14.54
C VAL A 456 -2.52 2.42 15.29
N MET A 457 -1.28 2.80 15.48
CA MET A 457 -0.90 3.91 16.35
C MET A 457 0.07 4.85 15.66
N VAL A 458 -0.01 6.12 15.99
CA VAL A 458 1.08 7.06 15.79
C VAL A 458 1.70 7.34 17.14
N THR A 459 3.01 7.16 17.22
CA THR A 459 3.78 7.43 18.43
C THR A 459 4.83 8.51 18.18
N ASP A 460 5.32 9.15 19.23
CA ASP A 460 6.59 9.83 19.14
C ASP A 460 7.77 8.83 19.06
N GLN A 461 8.99 9.33 18.90
CA GLN A 461 10.19 8.48 18.79
C GLN A 461 10.57 7.77 20.10
N LYS A 462 9.87 8.08 21.21
CA LYS A 462 10.02 7.41 22.51
C LYS A 462 8.94 6.34 22.77
N GLY A 463 8.01 6.15 21.83
CA GLY A 463 6.93 5.18 21.94
C GLY A 463 5.66 5.68 22.65
N LYS A 464 5.57 6.99 22.99
CA LYS A 464 4.34 7.59 23.53
C LYS A 464 3.28 7.66 22.43
N ILE A 465 2.11 7.07 22.68
CA ILE A 465 1.00 7.07 21.73
C ILE A 465 0.39 8.47 21.66
N LEU A 466 0.32 9.03 20.43
CA LEU A 466 -0.26 10.33 20.12
C LEU A 466 -1.65 10.15 19.46
N TRP A 467 -1.81 9.09 18.68
CA TRP A 467 -3.04 8.74 17.98
C TRP A 467 -3.20 7.23 17.90
N GLN A 468 -4.43 6.74 17.96
CA GLN A 468 -4.72 5.31 17.85
C GLN A 468 -6.04 5.04 17.14
N LEU A 469 -6.05 3.98 16.35
CA LEU A 469 -7.21 3.37 15.73
C LEU A 469 -7.21 1.88 16.06
N ASN A 470 -8.35 1.32 16.48
CA ASN A 470 -8.50 -0.12 16.70
C ASN A 470 -9.33 -0.74 15.57
N CYS A 471 -8.80 -1.77 14.94
CA CYS A 471 -9.47 -2.54 13.90
C CYS A 471 -10.16 -3.76 14.50
N TYR A 472 -11.37 -4.09 14.05
CA TYR A 472 -12.05 -5.35 14.38
C TYR A 472 -11.52 -6.55 13.58
N PHE A 473 -10.66 -6.32 12.63
CA PHE A 473 -9.93 -7.34 11.90
C PHE A 473 -8.42 -7.27 12.25
N VAL A 474 -7.67 -8.27 11.81
CA VAL A 474 -6.21 -8.31 12.00
C VAL A 474 -5.55 -7.67 10.79
N PRO A 475 -5.13 -6.39 10.83
CA PRO A 475 -4.43 -5.75 9.73
C PRO A 475 -3.05 -6.40 9.59
N TYR A 476 -2.66 -6.80 8.37
CA TYR A 476 -1.32 -7.36 8.15
C TYR A 476 -0.25 -6.31 8.42
N ARG A 477 -0.45 -5.11 7.88
CA ARG A 477 0.33 -3.89 8.13
C ARG A 477 -0.55 -2.65 7.94
N ALA A 478 -0.07 -1.52 8.42
CA ALA A 478 -0.60 -0.20 8.08
C ALA A 478 0.48 0.55 7.31
N GLU A 479 0.13 1.19 6.19
CA GLU A 479 1.05 2.00 5.40
C GLU A 479 0.65 3.47 5.45
N TYR A 480 1.63 4.36 5.42
CA TYR A 480 1.40 5.79 5.39
C TYR A 480 1.19 6.28 3.96
N ILE A 481 0.13 7.05 3.75
CA ILE A 481 -0.18 7.72 2.49
C ILE A 481 -0.02 9.23 2.71
N PRO A 482 1.03 9.85 2.16
CA PRO A 482 1.24 11.29 2.31
C PRO A 482 0.12 12.10 1.65
N GLY A 483 -0.29 13.19 2.28
CA GLY A 483 -1.31 14.08 1.74
C GLY A 483 -0.97 14.64 0.35
N THR A 484 0.32 14.76 0.03
CA THR A 484 0.83 15.23 -1.26
C THR A 484 0.47 14.33 -2.45
N VAL A 485 0.17 13.05 -2.22
CA VAL A 485 -0.27 12.13 -3.28
C VAL A 485 -1.54 12.61 -3.97
N TRP A 486 -2.41 13.29 -3.23
CA TRP A 486 -3.70 13.78 -3.73
C TRP A 486 -3.60 15.04 -4.58
N SER A 487 -2.48 15.77 -4.55
CA SER A 487 -2.28 17.00 -5.33
C SER A 487 -2.40 16.79 -6.85
N ARG A 488 -2.30 15.54 -7.32
CA ARG A 488 -2.56 15.16 -8.73
C ARG A 488 -4.04 15.09 -9.08
N TYR A 489 -4.93 15.15 -8.11
CA TYR A 489 -6.36 14.96 -8.28
C TYR A 489 -7.18 16.12 -7.74
N LEU A 490 -6.68 16.82 -6.74
CA LEU A 490 -7.36 17.93 -6.12
C LEU A 490 -6.37 19.03 -5.71
N LEU A 491 -6.78 20.26 -5.91
CA LEU A 491 -6.03 21.47 -5.58
C LEU A 491 -6.93 22.37 -4.72
N LYS A 492 -6.36 23.15 -3.82
CA LYS A 492 -7.05 24.23 -3.11
C LYS A 492 -7.06 25.46 -4.00
N GLU A 493 -8.20 26.19 -4.04
CA GLU A 493 -8.31 27.50 -4.69
C GLU A 493 -7.94 28.63 -3.76
#